data_fe1ced906196014bff41b9e62bb6aeaa
#
_entry.id   fe1ced906196014bff41b9e62bb6aeaa
#
_cell.length_a   1.000
_cell.length_b   1.000
_cell.length_c   1.000
_cell.angle_alpha   90.00
_cell.angle_beta   90.00
_cell.angle_gamma   90.00
#
_symmetry.space_group_name_H-M   'P 1'
#
loop_
_entity.id
_entity.type
_entity.pdbx_description
1 polymer ?
#
loop_
_entity_poly.entity_id
_entity_poly.type
_entity_poly.pdbx_seq_one_letter_code
_entity_poly.pdbx_strand_id
1 'polypeptide(L)'
;MGEYMKKNNKALLIILIIIVSIAIIALTFYILLNNKGKINQGTFRTNDALITSLVTVEEKQENKEQSMISDLLLDLSQKNVLSLLIPKESEIKEMYIDNIKVKLPNKMGEMYITQPDRNEKTKLTENMKNQRVDIYSSEKENQYLVEIEIDNMNFAKDVKVPENTKIVKFDGTLISLTGMNIDDLKFELSFDLNIMDSSDKLSACNISLKLPGYELATAGIGVKRENLNDYVFYLKDNFIFNFRKYLKF
;
A
#
# COMPACT_ATOMS: atom_id res chain seq x y z
N MET A 1 17.17 40.71 -64.55
CA MET A 1 16.58 39.36 -64.46
C MET A 1 17.26 38.46 -63.42
N GLY A 2 18.54 38.60 -63.06
CA GLY A 2 19.26 37.76 -62.12
C GLY A 2 18.92 37.95 -60.67
N GLU A 3 18.48 39.11 -60.21
CA GLU A 3 18.17 39.36 -58.77
C GLU A 3 16.81 38.77 -58.31
N TYR A 4 15.83 38.71 -59.21
CA TYR A 4 14.51 38.14 -58.95
C TYR A 4 14.59 36.59 -58.72
N MET A 5 15.44 35.90 -59.49
CA MET A 5 15.68 34.47 -59.31
C MET A 5 16.38 34.16 -58.02
N LYS A 6 17.30 34.98 -57.52
CA LYS A 6 18.03 34.79 -56.30
C LYS A 6 17.14 34.97 -55.04
N LYS A 7 16.14 35.86 -55.13
CA LYS A 7 15.19 36.13 -54.04
C LYS A 7 14.16 35.00 -53.88
N ASN A 8 13.69 34.40 -54.97
CA ASN A 8 12.78 33.28 -54.98
C ASN A 8 13.43 32.02 -54.43
N ASN A 9 14.70 31.77 -54.72
CA ASN A 9 15.41 30.60 -54.20
C ASN A 9 15.65 30.69 -52.67
N LYS A 10 15.85 31.90 -52.13
CA LYS A 10 15.95 32.08 -50.66
C LYS A 10 14.61 31.87 -49.98
N ALA A 11 13.51 32.34 -50.56
CA ALA A 11 12.17 32.10 -50.01
C ALA A 11 11.80 30.62 -50.07
N LEU A 12 12.12 29.93 -51.15
CA LEU A 12 11.93 28.48 -51.28
C LEU A 12 12.75 27.68 -50.24
N LEU A 13 14.00 28.09 -50.00
CA LEU A 13 14.86 27.46 -48.99
C LEU A 13 14.29 27.64 -47.59
N ILE A 14 13.79 28.82 -47.24
CA ILE A 14 13.17 29.09 -45.94
C ILE A 14 11.91 28.24 -45.76
N ILE A 15 11.06 28.15 -46.77
CA ILE A 15 9.85 27.30 -46.74
C ILE A 15 10.22 25.83 -46.53
N LEU A 16 11.26 25.34 -47.24
CA LEU A 16 11.73 23.95 -47.07
C LEU A 16 12.23 23.68 -45.66
N ILE A 17 12.99 24.61 -45.07
CA ILE A 17 13.47 24.48 -43.68
C ILE A 17 12.30 24.41 -42.69
N ILE A 18 11.28 25.25 -42.89
CA ILE A 18 10.08 25.24 -42.02
C ILE A 18 9.34 23.89 -42.13
N ILE A 19 9.15 23.38 -43.34
CA ILE A 19 8.47 22.08 -43.56
C ILE A 19 9.25 20.94 -42.90
N VAL A 20 10.58 20.91 -43.07
CA VAL A 20 11.44 19.89 -42.44
C VAL A 20 11.39 20.01 -40.92
N SER A 21 11.41 21.22 -40.36
CA SER A 21 11.31 21.41 -38.90
C SER A 21 9.97 20.95 -38.36
N ILE A 22 8.86 21.22 -39.03
CA ILE A 22 7.52 20.75 -38.68
C ILE A 22 7.46 19.21 -38.75
N ALA A 23 8.05 18.60 -39.79
CA ALA A 23 8.10 17.14 -39.91
C ALA A 23 8.91 16.49 -38.80
N ILE A 24 10.03 17.06 -38.38
CA ILE A 24 10.85 16.57 -37.24
C ILE A 24 10.07 16.70 -35.94
N ILE A 25 9.37 17.81 -35.70
CA ILE A 25 8.54 18.00 -34.50
C ILE A 25 7.39 17.00 -34.50
N ALA A 26 6.71 16.79 -35.61
CA ALA A 26 5.63 15.81 -35.74
C ALA A 26 6.13 14.36 -35.50
N LEU A 27 7.32 14.02 -36.04
CA LEU A 27 7.93 12.72 -35.86
C LEU A 27 8.35 12.47 -34.38
N THR A 28 8.94 13.47 -33.73
CA THR A 28 9.26 13.41 -32.30
C THR A 28 8.01 13.27 -31.44
N PHE A 29 6.95 13.99 -31.73
CA PHE A 29 5.65 13.85 -31.07
C PHE A 29 5.05 12.45 -31.30
N TYR A 30 5.10 11.95 -32.53
CA TYR A 30 4.63 10.61 -32.88
C TYR A 30 5.41 9.52 -32.13
N ILE A 31 6.74 9.64 -32.04
CA ILE A 31 7.59 8.72 -31.29
C ILE A 31 7.27 8.80 -29.79
N LEU A 32 7.09 10.00 -29.25
CA LEU A 32 6.71 10.19 -27.84
C LEU A 32 5.32 9.64 -27.53
N LEU A 33 4.34 9.80 -28.42
CA LEU A 33 2.99 9.25 -28.25
C LEU A 33 2.99 7.72 -28.38
N ASN A 34 3.73 7.16 -29.34
CA ASN A 34 3.83 5.71 -29.51
C ASN A 34 4.66 5.04 -28.39
N ASN A 35 5.65 5.73 -27.85
CA ASN A 35 6.39 5.23 -26.68
C ASN A 35 5.59 5.35 -25.38
N LYS A 36 4.61 6.26 -25.28
CA LYS A 36 3.66 6.26 -24.16
C LYS A 36 2.75 5.03 -24.13
N GLY A 37 2.54 4.35 -25.26
CA GLY A 37 1.73 3.14 -25.35
C GLY A 37 2.50 1.83 -25.11
N LYS A 38 3.81 1.82 -25.28
CA LYS A 38 4.66 0.71 -24.85
C LYS A 38 5.09 0.96 -23.40
N ILE A 39 4.17 0.69 -22.47
CA ILE A 39 4.56 0.42 -21.09
C ILE A 39 5.59 -0.69 -21.21
N ASN A 40 6.88 -0.37 -20.98
CA ASN A 40 7.90 -1.40 -20.81
C ASN A 40 7.45 -2.23 -19.61
N GLN A 41 6.80 -3.36 -19.89
CA GLN A 41 6.44 -4.32 -18.86
C GLN A 41 7.74 -4.70 -18.18
N GLY A 42 7.80 -4.49 -16.86
CA GLY A 42 8.93 -4.96 -16.06
C GLY A 42 9.05 -6.47 -16.17
N THR A 43 10.17 -7.00 -15.74
CA THR A 43 10.44 -8.43 -15.69
C THR A 43 9.47 -9.16 -14.75
N PHE A 44 8.84 -8.44 -13.83
CA PHE A 44 7.95 -9.00 -12.81
C PHE A 44 6.51 -8.49 -12.96
N ARG A 45 5.56 -9.34 -12.59
CA ARG A 45 4.14 -9.01 -12.42
C ARG A 45 3.62 -9.76 -11.21
N THR A 46 2.55 -9.34 -10.60
CA THR A 46 1.84 -10.17 -9.63
C THR A 46 0.86 -11.07 -10.36
N ASN A 47 0.83 -12.34 -9.98
CA ASN A 47 -0.26 -13.24 -10.38
C ASN A 47 -1.49 -12.99 -9.53
N ASP A 48 -1.25 -12.73 -8.24
CA ASP A 48 -2.29 -12.46 -7.26
C ASP A 48 -1.73 -11.49 -6.20
N ALA A 49 -2.57 -10.64 -5.70
CA ALA A 49 -2.28 -9.76 -4.59
C ALA A 49 -3.49 -9.70 -3.67
N LEU A 50 -3.25 -9.92 -2.41
CA LEU A 50 -4.27 -10.04 -1.40
C LEU A 50 -3.96 -9.12 -0.24
N ILE A 51 -4.93 -8.34 0.21
CA ILE A 51 -4.88 -7.71 1.52
C ILE A 51 -5.85 -8.40 2.47
N THR A 52 -5.33 -8.78 3.63
CA THR A 52 -6.12 -9.31 4.73
C THR A 52 -6.03 -8.34 5.89
N SER A 53 -7.16 -7.84 6.36
CA SER A 53 -7.24 -6.99 7.53
C SER A 53 -7.84 -7.76 8.69
N LEU A 54 -7.15 -7.71 9.81
CA LEU A 54 -7.46 -8.43 11.03
C LEU A 54 -7.63 -7.41 12.15
N VAL A 55 -8.78 -7.44 12.83
CA VAL A 55 -8.99 -6.64 14.03
C VAL A 55 -9.23 -7.60 15.18
N THR A 56 -8.42 -7.49 16.22
CA THR A 56 -8.61 -8.21 17.48
C THR A 56 -9.20 -7.29 18.52
N VAL A 57 -10.14 -7.83 19.29
CA VAL A 57 -10.74 -7.18 20.43
C VAL A 57 -10.53 -8.13 21.61
N GLU A 58 -9.67 -7.73 22.53
CA GLU A 58 -9.27 -8.56 23.67
C GLU A 58 -9.91 -8.03 24.96
N GLU A 59 -10.50 -8.94 25.75
CA GLU A 59 -10.99 -8.63 27.09
C GLU A 59 -9.83 -8.65 28.06
N LYS A 60 -9.63 -7.52 28.76
CA LYS A 60 -8.62 -7.41 29.80
C LYS A 60 -9.10 -8.07 31.07
N GLN A 61 -8.38 -9.06 31.56
CA GLN A 61 -8.64 -9.66 32.88
C GLN A 61 -8.08 -8.74 33.97
N GLU A 62 -8.94 -7.97 34.62
CA GLU A 62 -8.56 -7.28 35.83
C GLU A 62 -8.55 -8.27 37.02
N ASN A 63 -7.55 -8.12 37.90
CA ASN A 63 -7.57 -8.77 39.20
C ASN A 63 -8.79 -8.28 39.99
N LYS A 64 -9.81 -9.13 40.08
CA LYS A 64 -11.12 -8.83 40.66
C LYS A 64 -11.10 -8.40 42.13
N GLU A 65 -9.94 -8.40 42.81
CA GLU A 65 -9.84 -8.11 44.23
C GLU A 65 -9.86 -6.61 44.61
N GLN A 66 -9.77 -5.69 43.65
CA GLN A 66 -9.66 -4.24 43.92
C GLN A 66 -10.58 -3.31 43.16
N SER A 67 -11.35 -3.75 42.18
CA SER A 67 -12.15 -2.80 41.40
C SER A 67 -13.65 -2.92 41.63
N MET A 68 -14.26 -1.83 42.12
CA MET A 68 -15.71 -1.61 42.04
C MET A 68 -16.14 -1.21 40.59
N ILE A 69 -15.44 -1.68 39.58
CA ILE A 69 -15.70 -1.27 38.21
C ILE A 69 -16.73 -2.23 37.61
N SER A 70 -17.86 -1.67 37.21
CA SER A 70 -18.95 -2.36 36.52
C SER A 70 -18.78 -2.39 35.00
N ASP A 71 -17.58 -2.11 34.50
CA ASP A 71 -17.31 -2.04 33.06
C ASP A 71 -16.38 -3.14 32.60
N LEU A 72 -16.67 -3.68 31.42
CA LEU A 72 -15.78 -4.53 30.68
C LEU A 72 -14.71 -3.69 29.98
N LEU A 73 -13.43 -4.00 30.17
CA LEU A 73 -12.32 -3.31 29.50
C LEU A 73 -11.84 -4.11 28.28
N LEU A 74 -11.75 -3.43 27.15
CA LEU A 74 -11.33 -4.02 25.88
C LEU A 74 -10.09 -3.31 25.34
N ASP A 75 -9.13 -4.09 24.84
CA ASP A 75 -8.01 -3.59 24.03
C ASP A 75 -8.26 -3.95 22.55
N LEU A 76 -8.01 -2.97 21.66
CA LEU A 76 -8.23 -3.12 20.22
C LEU A 76 -6.91 -3.01 19.47
N SER A 77 -6.64 -3.98 18.61
CA SER A 77 -5.48 -3.99 17.72
C SER A 77 -5.91 -4.25 16.28
N GLN A 78 -5.17 -3.70 15.33
CA GLN A 78 -5.38 -3.97 13.91
C GLN A 78 -4.08 -4.40 13.26
N LYS A 79 -4.16 -5.43 12.43
CA LYS A 79 -3.07 -5.93 11.60
C LYS A 79 -3.56 -6.08 10.17
N ASN A 80 -2.80 -5.57 9.23
CA ASN A 80 -3.08 -5.74 7.81
C ASN A 80 -1.90 -6.47 7.18
N VAL A 81 -2.19 -7.49 6.39
CA VAL A 81 -1.17 -8.27 5.67
C VAL A 81 -1.42 -8.14 4.18
N LEU A 82 -0.47 -7.54 3.49
CA LEU A 82 -0.42 -7.54 2.03
C LEU A 82 0.42 -8.74 1.60
N SER A 83 -0.21 -9.70 0.93
CA SER A 83 0.46 -10.87 0.36
C SER A 83 0.48 -10.74 -1.16
N LEU A 84 1.66 -10.85 -1.77
CA LEU A 84 1.87 -10.78 -3.21
C LEU A 84 2.45 -12.10 -3.70
N LEU A 85 1.86 -12.67 -4.75
CA LEU A 85 2.41 -13.80 -5.48
C LEU A 85 3.03 -13.31 -6.78
N ILE A 86 4.35 -13.43 -6.88
CA ILE A 86 5.15 -12.97 -8.03
C ILE A 86 5.73 -14.19 -8.73
N PRO A 87 5.42 -14.43 -10.02
CA PRO A 87 6.01 -15.54 -10.77
C PRO A 87 7.54 -15.47 -10.78
N LYS A 88 8.19 -16.61 -10.66
CA LYS A 88 9.66 -16.71 -10.73
C LYS A 88 10.10 -16.66 -12.20
N GLU A 89 10.06 -15.46 -12.80
CA GLU A 89 10.55 -15.22 -14.17
C GLU A 89 12.06 -14.99 -14.19
N SER A 90 12.63 -14.51 -13.08
CA SER A 90 14.07 -14.37 -12.85
C SER A 90 14.36 -14.44 -11.35
N GLU A 91 15.62 -14.67 -10.98
CA GLU A 91 16.02 -14.65 -9.58
C GLU A 91 16.02 -13.22 -9.05
N ILE A 92 15.47 -13.05 -7.84
CA ILE A 92 15.46 -11.79 -7.12
C ILE A 92 16.79 -11.68 -6.36
N LYS A 93 17.56 -10.64 -6.68
CA LYS A 93 18.77 -10.28 -5.96
C LYS A 93 18.48 -9.43 -4.74
N GLU A 94 17.52 -8.50 -4.88
CA GLU A 94 17.19 -7.52 -3.88
C GLU A 94 15.74 -7.07 -4.03
N MET A 95 15.07 -6.85 -2.92
CA MET A 95 13.72 -6.30 -2.88
C MET A 95 13.61 -5.28 -1.74
N TYR A 96 12.98 -4.15 -2.02
CA TYR A 96 12.76 -3.12 -1.01
C TYR A 96 11.57 -2.24 -1.36
N ILE A 97 11.05 -1.58 -0.35
CA ILE A 97 10.07 -0.50 -0.54
C ILE A 97 10.72 0.84 -0.21
N ASP A 98 10.33 1.86 -0.96
CA ASP A 98 10.70 3.25 -0.72
C ASP A 98 9.56 4.19 -1.11
N ASN A 99 9.84 5.50 -1.14
CA ASN A 99 8.86 6.52 -1.51
C ASN A 99 7.52 6.38 -0.75
N ILE A 100 7.63 5.97 0.52
CA ILE A 100 6.49 5.67 1.37
C ILE A 100 5.75 6.97 1.69
N LYS A 101 4.45 6.99 1.39
CA LYS A 101 3.52 8.08 1.70
C LYS A 101 2.40 7.52 2.56
N VAL A 102 2.21 8.13 3.68
CA VAL A 102 1.25 7.71 4.68
C VAL A 102 0.33 8.87 4.99
N LYS A 103 -0.95 8.60 5.00
CA LYS A 103 -1.93 9.47 5.63
C LYS A 103 -2.37 8.79 6.92
N LEU A 104 -1.70 9.15 8.00
CA LEU A 104 -2.02 8.62 9.33
C LEU A 104 -3.34 9.21 9.81
N PRO A 105 -4.30 8.37 10.25
CA PRO A 105 -5.48 8.85 10.92
C PRO A 105 -5.10 9.52 12.25
N ASN A 106 -5.78 10.58 12.57
CA ASN A 106 -5.67 11.18 13.90
C ASN A 106 -6.10 10.13 14.95
N LYS A 107 -5.31 9.97 16.01
CA LYS A 107 -5.62 9.14 17.19
C LYS A 107 -5.43 7.61 17.05
N MET A 108 -5.05 7.06 15.92
CA MET A 108 -4.80 5.61 15.80
C MET A 108 -3.46 5.15 16.39
N GLY A 109 -2.74 5.99 17.12
CA GLY A 109 -1.47 5.62 17.72
C GLY A 109 -0.34 5.44 16.69
N GLU A 110 0.62 4.60 17.01
CA GLU A 110 1.78 4.34 16.17
C GLU A 110 1.51 3.16 15.24
N MET A 111 1.90 3.32 13.97
CA MET A 111 1.81 2.26 12.97
C MET A 111 3.20 1.84 12.52
N TYR A 112 3.33 0.56 12.18
CA TYR A 112 4.60 -0.03 11.81
C TYR A 112 4.44 -0.88 10.55
N ILE A 113 5.48 -0.89 9.71
CA ILE A 113 5.67 -1.93 8.71
C ILE A 113 6.56 -2.99 9.32
N THR A 114 6.11 -4.23 9.24
CA THR A 114 6.86 -5.40 9.67
C THR A 114 6.86 -6.46 8.58
N GLN A 115 7.70 -7.46 8.72
CA GLN A 115 7.62 -8.66 7.91
C GLN A 115 7.33 -9.86 8.82
N PRO A 116 6.44 -10.77 8.37
CA PRO A 116 6.29 -12.06 9.03
C PRO A 116 7.69 -12.66 9.21
N ASP A 117 7.98 -13.34 10.23
CA ASP A 117 9.26 -14.00 10.50
C ASP A 117 10.47 -13.07 10.82
N ARG A 118 10.29 -11.74 10.87
CA ARG A 118 11.35 -10.83 11.26
C ARG A 118 10.90 -9.91 12.40
N ASN A 119 11.80 -9.69 13.34
CA ASN A 119 11.55 -8.79 14.48
C ASN A 119 11.80 -7.31 14.17
N GLU A 120 12.12 -6.99 12.91
CA GLU A 120 12.39 -5.62 12.49
C GLU A 120 11.09 -4.89 12.21
N LYS A 121 10.89 -3.76 12.92
CA LYS A 121 9.72 -2.90 12.78
C LYS A 121 10.14 -1.52 12.32
N THR A 122 9.57 -1.06 11.21
CA THR A 122 9.78 0.30 10.72
C THR A 122 8.55 1.14 11.05
N LYS A 123 8.74 2.14 11.91
CA LYS A 123 7.66 3.06 12.29
C LYS A 123 7.25 3.92 11.08
N LEU A 124 5.95 3.96 10.80
CA LEU A 124 5.39 4.82 9.79
C LEU A 124 5.29 6.26 10.28
N THR A 125 5.80 7.20 9.49
CA THR A 125 5.70 8.64 9.73
C THR A 125 5.31 9.35 8.43
N GLU A 126 4.77 10.57 8.51
CA GLU A 126 4.32 11.31 7.33
C GLU A 126 5.43 11.62 6.30
N ASN A 127 6.69 11.60 6.73
CA ASN A 127 7.85 11.98 5.90
C ASN A 127 8.84 10.82 5.70
N MET A 128 8.44 9.82 4.91
CA MET A 128 9.28 8.64 4.63
C MET A 128 9.76 8.54 3.17
N LYS A 129 9.77 9.66 2.43
CA LYS A 129 10.08 9.65 0.99
C LYS A 129 11.45 9.08 0.63
N ASN A 130 12.44 9.20 1.52
CA ASN A 130 13.82 8.76 1.31
C ASN A 130 14.18 7.54 2.17
N GLN A 131 13.23 6.98 2.87
CA GLN A 131 13.46 5.81 3.71
C GLN A 131 13.26 4.55 2.87
N ARG A 132 14.28 3.71 2.88
CA ARG A 132 14.24 2.37 2.29
C ARG A 132 13.95 1.34 3.38
N VAL A 133 13.05 0.42 3.10
CA VAL A 133 12.75 -0.74 3.94
C VAL A 133 12.99 -1.99 3.10
N ASP A 134 13.98 -2.79 3.47
CA ASP A 134 14.28 -4.03 2.77
C ASP A 134 13.15 -5.04 3.01
N ILE A 135 12.76 -5.73 1.94
CA ILE A 135 11.69 -6.71 1.91
C ILE A 135 12.27 -8.05 1.50
N TYR A 136 11.77 -9.11 2.08
CA TYR A 136 12.20 -10.47 1.80
C TYR A 136 11.03 -11.28 1.27
N SER A 137 11.32 -12.22 0.39
CA SER A 137 10.35 -13.15 -0.14
C SER A 137 10.69 -14.57 0.30
N SER A 138 9.68 -15.39 0.45
CA SER A 138 9.81 -16.84 0.51
C SER A 138 9.55 -17.43 -0.87
N GLU A 139 10.24 -18.52 -1.21
CA GLU A 139 9.96 -19.26 -2.44
C GLU A 139 8.85 -20.28 -2.18
N LYS A 140 7.86 -20.28 -3.06
CA LYS A 140 6.76 -21.25 -3.03
C LYS A 140 6.53 -21.78 -4.44
N GLU A 141 6.93 -23.01 -4.71
CA GLU A 141 6.87 -23.60 -6.05
C GLU A 141 7.65 -22.75 -7.06
N ASN A 142 6.98 -22.23 -8.11
CA ASN A 142 7.55 -21.35 -9.13
C ASN A 142 7.19 -19.87 -8.90
N GLN A 143 7.00 -19.48 -7.65
CA GLN A 143 6.60 -18.12 -7.29
C GLN A 143 7.38 -17.63 -6.07
N TYR A 144 7.49 -16.31 -5.96
CA TYR A 144 7.89 -15.64 -4.74
C TYR A 144 6.63 -15.20 -3.99
N LEU A 145 6.53 -15.56 -2.73
CA LEU A 145 5.55 -15.00 -1.79
C LEU A 145 6.22 -13.84 -1.05
N VAL A 146 5.65 -12.67 -1.20
CA VAL A 146 6.06 -11.44 -0.49
C VAL A 146 4.94 -11.07 0.47
N GLU A 147 5.24 -10.95 1.75
CA GLU A 147 4.28 -10.55 2.77
C GLU A 147 4.79 -9.29 3.47
N ILE A 148 3.93 -8.28 3.52
CA ILE A 148 4.19 -7.01 4.19
C ILE A 148 3.07 -6.81 5.21
N GLU A 149 3.43 -6.76 6.48
CA GLU A 149 2.49 -6.48 7.56
C GLU A 149 2.49 -4.99 7.88
N ILE A 150 1.30 -4.45 8.09
CA ILE A 150 1.09 -3.07 8.52
C ILE A 150 0.30 -3.14 9.82
N ASP A 151 1.00 -2.94 10.93
CA ASP A 151 0.49 -3.17 12.25
C ASP A 151 0.14 -1.88 12.97
N ASN A 152 -1.00 -1.89 13.65
CA ASN A 152 -1.35 -0.93 14.66
C ASN A 152 -1.77 -1.68 15.94
N MET A 153 -0.76 -2.08 16.70
CA MET A 153 -0.97 -2.84 17.93
C MET A 153 -1.51 -1.93 19.03
N ASN A 154 -2.62 -2.36 19.65
CA ASN A 154 -3.27 -1.62 20.73
C ASN A 154 -3.57 -0.16 20.36
N PHE A 155 -4.22 0.05 19.21
CA PHE A 155 -4.60 1.40 18.78
C PHE A 155 -5.63 2.05 19.73
N ALA A 156 -6.36 1.22 20.50
CA ALA A 156 -7.18 1.67 21.60
C ALA A 156 -7.02 0.71 22.78
N LYS A 157 -6.89 1.25 23.99
CA LYS A 157 -6.71 0.51 25.22
C LYS A 157 -7.76 0.90 26.25
N ASP A 158 -8.09 -0.05 27.11
CA ASP A 158 -9.00 0.14 28.24
C ASP A 158 -10.34 0.75 27.81
N VAL A 159 -10.85 0.32 26.64
CA VAL A 159 -12.14 0.78 26.11
C VAL A 159 -13.26 0.24 26.99
N LYS A 160 -13.98 1.15 27.64
CA LYS A 160 -15.04 0.79 28.59
C LYS A 160 -16.32 0.44 27.87
N VAL A 161 -16.80 -0.77 28.11
CA VAL A 161 -18.08 -1.28 27.58
C VAL A 161 -18.90 -1.79 28.78
N PRO A 162 -20.25 -1.65 28.78
CA PRO A 162 -21.07 -2.16 29.87
C PRO A 162 -20.81 -3.63 30.18
N GLU A 163 -20.65 -3.99 31.44
CA GLU A 163 -20.32 -5.36 31.88
C GLU A 163 -21.31 -6.42 31.37
N ASN A 164 -22.58 -6.04 31.22
CA ASN A 164 -23.65 -6.92 30.75
C ASN A 164 -23.66 -7.13 29.24
N THR A 165 -22.66 -6.60 28.49
CA THR A 165 -22.53 -6.77 27.06
C THR A 165 -22.31 -8.23 26.72
N LYS A 166 -23.27 -8.85 26.02
CA LYS A 166 -23.19 -10.26 25.59
C LYS A 166 -22.57 -10.41 24.20
N ILE A 167 -22.73 -9.42 23.35
CA ILE A 167 -22.20 -9.38 21.98
C ILE A 167 -21.41 -8.11 21.83
N VAL A 168 -20.13 -8.23 21.52
CA VAL A 168 -19.26 -7.11 21.16
C VAL A 168 -19.27 -6.97 19.64
N LYS A 169 -19.56 -5.79 19.16
CA LYS A 169 -19.54 -5.47 17.73
C LYS A 169 -18.38 -4.54 17.43
N PHE A 170 -17.58 -4.89 16.44
CA PHE A 170 -16.63 -3.95 15.87
C PHE A 170 -17.38 -3.02 14.92
N ASP A 171 -17.89 -1.91 15.43
CA ASP A 171 -18.71 -0.94 14.70
C ASP A 171 -18.45 0.49 15.15
N GLY A 172 -19.18 1.44 14.56
CA GLY A 172 -19.06 2.85 14.91
C GLY A 172 -19.35 3.14 16.39
N THR A 173 -20.15 2.32 17.08
CA THR A 173 -20.44 2.47 18.52
C THR A 173 -19.19 2.14 19.33
N LEU A 174 -18.57 1.00 19.10
CA LEU A 174 -17.33 0.60 19.78
C LEU A 174 -16.22 1.62 19.49
N ILE A 175 -16.08 2.04 18.21
CA ILE A 175 -15.06 3.02 17.82
C ILE A 175 -15.30 4.37 18.54
N SER A 176 -16.54 4.81 18.70
CA SER A 176 -16.83 6.06 19.41
C SER A 176 -16.41 6.02 20.88
N LEU A 177 -16.46 4.84 21.52
CA LEU A 177 -15.99 4.67 22.89
C LEU A 177 -14.48 4.82 23.05
N THR A 178 -13.70 4.67 21.97
CA THR A 178 -12.27 4.98 21.95
C THR A 178 -11.97 6.47 21.82
N GLY A 179 -12.97 7.30 21.63
CA GLY A 179 -12.84 8.73 21.32
C GLY A 179 -12.49 9.02 19.86
N MET A 180 -12.57 8.03 18.97
CA MET A 180 -12.40 8.15 17.52
C MET A 180 -13.76 8.18 16.81
N ASN A 181 -13.76 8.68 15.57
CA ASN A 181 -14.85 8.47 14.63
C ASN A 181 -14.54 7.29 13.72
N ILE A 182 -15.58 6.68 13.13
CA ILE A 182 -15.40 5.59 12.16
C ILE A 182 -14.54 6.05 10.96
N ASP A 183 -14.64 7.34 10.58
CA ASP A 183 -13.84 7.92 9.50
C ASP A 183 -12.33 7.99 9.84
N ASP A 184 -11.96 7.98 11.10
CA ASP A 184 -10.56 7.92 11.54
C ASP A 184 -9.90 6.56 11.20
N LEU A 185 -10.70 5.53 10.87
CA LEU A 185 -10.23 4.24 10.40
C LEU A 185 -9.88 4.22 8.90
N LYS A 186 -10.13 5.31 8.17
CA LYS A 186 -9.76 5.45 6.76
C LYS A 186 -8.26 5.73 6.65
N PHE A 187 -7.51 4.69 6.46
CA PHE A 187 -6.06 4.74 6.36
C PHE A 187 -5.61 4.53 4.91
N GLU A 188 -4.74 5.41 4.43
CA GLU A 188 -4.17 5.32 3.09
C GLU A 188 -2.65 5.22 3.18
N LEU A 189 -2.10 4.22 2.52
CA LEU A 189 -0.67 3.96 2.40
C LEU A 189 -0.32 3.79 0.93
N SER A 190 0.73 4.47 0.47
CA SER A 190 1.32 4.16 -0.82
C SER A 190 2.83 4.09 -0.73
N PHE A 191 3.43 3.23 -1.54
CA PHE A 191 4.88 3.04 -1.63
C PHE A 191 5.25 2.46 -2.99
N ASP A 192 6.52 2.56 -3.34
CA ASP A 192 7.07 1.87 -4.49
C ASP A 192 7.73 0.57 -4.02
N LEU A 193 7.27 -0.57 -4.54
CA LEU A 193 7.94 -1.86 -4.36
C LEU A 193 8.94 -2.04 -5.50
N ASN A 194 10.21 -2.15 -5.14
CA ASN A 194 11.34 -2.27 -6.04
C ASN A 194 11.91 -3.67 -5.99
N ILE A 195 12.10 -4.28 -7.15
CA ILE A 195 12.69 -5.60 -7.30
C ILE A 195 13.87 -5.51 -8.27
N MET A 196 15.05 -5.90 -7.81
CA MET A 196 16.26 -6.04 -8.62
C MET A 196 16.50 -7.50 -8.92
N ASP A 197 16.63 -7.85 -10.19
CA ASP A 197 16.94 -9.21 -10.61
C ASP A 197 18.45 -9.50 -10.56
N SER A 198 18.84 -10.77 -10.80
CA SER A 198 20.24 -11.21 -10.83
C SER A 198 21.07 -10.56 -11.95
N SER A 199 20.43 -9.91 -12.92
CA SER A 199 21.08 -9.14 -13.99
C SER A 199 21.19 -7.64 -13.66
N ASP A 200 20.96 -7.23 -12.42
CA ASP A 200 20.95 -5.84 -11.94
C ASP A 200 19.88 -4.96 -12.62
N LYS A 201 18.81 -5.56 -13.15
CA LYS A 201 17.68 -4.83 -13.70
C LYS A 201 16.69 -4.53 -12.59
N LEU A 202 16.36 -3.26 -12.44
CA LEU A 202 15.39 -2.78 -11.49
C LEU A 202 13.99 -2.70 -12.13
N SER A 203 13.01 -3.29 -11.46
CA SER A 203 11.59 -3.19 -11.76
C SER A 203 10.87 -2.59 -10.56
N ALA A 204 9.97 -1.65 -10.78
CA ALA A 204 9.23 -0.99 -9.72
C ALA A 204 7.72 -1.00 -9.97
N CYS A 205 6.96 -1.09 -8.89
CA CYS A 205 5.51 -0.99 -8.89
C CYS A 205 5.05 -0.05 -7.78
N ASN A 206 4.27 0.97 -8.13
CA ASN A 206 3.60 1.79 -7.12
C ASN A 206 2.38 1.03 -6.59
N ILE A 207 2.36 0.81 -5.30
CA ILE A 207 1.27 0.17 -4.57
C ILE A 207 0.56 1.24 -3.75
N SER A 208 -0.74 1.36 -3.93
CA SER A 208 -1.58 2.26 -3.15
C SER A 208 -2.71 1.45 -2.52
N LEU A 209 -2.82 1.52 -1.21
CA LEU A 209 -3.72 0.72 -0.41
C LEU A 209 -4.62 1.61 0.44
N LYS A 210 -5.89 1.24 0.51
CA LYS A 210 -6.79 1.66 1.59
C LYS A 210 -6.89 0.48 2.54
N LEU A 211 -6.48 0.68 3.77
CA LEU A 211 -6.58 -0.39 4.76
C LEU A 211 -8.04 -0.53 5.23
N PRO A 212 -8.60 -1.74 5.24
CA PRO A 212 -10.05 -1.95 5.33
C PRO A 212 -10.63 -1.86 6.76
N GLY A 213 -10.03 -1.09 7.65
CA GLY A 213 -10.57 -0.89 9.01
C GLY A 213 -11.95 -0.21 9.02
N TYR A 214 -12.16 0.75 8.11
CA TYR A 214 -13.44 1.43 7.94
C TYR A 214 -14.53 0.47 7.46
N GLU A 215 -14.21 -0.35 6.46
CA GLU A 215 -15.13 -1.34 5.88
C GLU A 215 -15.53 -2.39 6.93
N LEU A 216 -14.57 -2.87 7.73
CA LEU A 216 -14.82 -3.78 8.83
C LEU A 216 -15.78 -3.18 9.88
N ALA A 217 -15.51 -1.95 10.30
CA ALA A 217 -16.36 -1.27 11.29
C ALA A 217 -17.75 -0.93 10.71
N THR A 218 -17.85 -0.66 9.42
CA THR A 218 -19.13 -0.42 8.74
C THR A 218 -19.95 -1.69 8.61
N ALA A 219 -19.29 -2.84 8.42
CA ALA A 219 -19.96 -4.15 8.38
C ALA A 219 -20.59 -4.52 9.73
N GLY A 220 -20.06 -3.99 10.84
CA GLY A 220 -20.66 -4.12 12.17
C GLY A 220 -20.77 -5.55 12.66
N ILE A 221 -19.77 -6.38 12.33
CA ILE A 221 -19.75 -7.80 12.71
C ILE A 221 -19.69 -7.90 14.24
N GLY A 222 -20.53 -8.75 14.82
CA GLY A 222 -20.61 -8.99 16.27
C GLY A 222 -20.14 -10.38 16.65
N VAL A 223 -19.47 -10.48 17.78
CA VAL A 223 -18.99 -11.72 18.37
C VAL A 223 -19.48 -11.82 19.81
N LYS A 224 -19.85 -13.03 20.23
CA LYS A 224 -20.18 -13.28 21.62
C LYS A 224 -18.95 -13.01 22.51
N ARG A 225 -19.17 -12.35 23.65
CA ARG A 225 -18.11 -12.02 24.61
C ARG A 225 -17.23 -13.22 24.96
N GLU A 226 -17.84 -14.37 25.19
CA GLU A 226 -17.15 -15.63 25.54
C GLU A 226 -16.12 -16.11 24.49
N ASN A 227 -16.21 -15.60 23.25
CA ASN A 227 -15.34 -15.97 22.13
C ASN A 227 -14.43 -14.83 21.68
N LEU A 228 -14.33 -13.72 22.42
CA LEU A 228 -13.57 -12.53 21.97
C LEU A 228 -12.08 -12.85 21.76
N ASN A 229 -11.45 -13.52 22.70
CA ASN A 229 -10.00 -13.79 22.65
C ASN A 229 -9.63 -14.81 21.55
N ASP A 230 -10.60 -15.57 21.07
CA ASP A 230 -10.41 -16.59 20.03
C ASP A 230 -10.91 -16.12 18.64
N TYR A 231 -11.43 -14.89 18.56
CA TYR A 231 -12.02 -14.38 17.34
C TYR A 231 -11.29 -13.16 16.79
N VAL A 232 -11.12 -13.17 15.48
CA VAL A 232 -10.54 -12.07 14.73
C VAL A 232 -11.57 -11.58 13.70
N PHE A 233 -11.90 -10.29 13.74
CA PHE A 233 -12.69 -9.66 12.68
C PHE A 233 -11.78 -9.51 11.46
N TYR A 234 -12.19 -10.03 10.31
CA TYR A 234 -11.34 -9.97 9.12
C TYR A 234 -12.10 -9.60 7.86
N LEU A 235 -11.39 -8.92 6.98
CA LEU A 235 -11.80 -8.65 5.61
C LEU A 235 -10.68 -9.04 4.66
N LYS A 236 -11.06 -9.55 3.49
CA LYS A 236 -10.14 -10.01 2.47
C LYS A 236 -10.48 -9.37 1.13
N ASP A 237 -9.49 -8.78 0.49
CA ASP A 237 -9.64 -8.09 -0.79
C ASP A 237 -8.53 -8.48 -1.77
N ASN A 238 -8.87 -8.61 -3.05
CA ASN A 238 -7.94 -9.06 -4.09
C ASN A 238 -7.55 -7.91 -5.02
N PHE A 239 -6.27 -7.86 -5.39
CA PHE A 239 -5.71 -6.84 -6.27
C PHE A 239 -4.78 -7.47 -7.32
N ILE A 240 -4.47 -6.71 -8.38
CA ILE A 240 -3.44 -7.05 -9.36
C ILE A 240 -2.52 -5.85 -9.52
N PHE A 241 -1.22 -6.07 -9.38
CA PHE A 241 -0.19 -5.06 -9.57
C PHE A 241 0.72 -5.41 -10.75
N ASN A 242 1.07 -4.38 -11.54
CA ASN A 242 1.97 -4.52 -12.67
C ASN A 242 3.25 -3.73 -12.43
N PHE A 243 4.39 -4.40 -12.47
CA PHE A 243 5.69 -3.79 -12.34
C PHE A 243 6.12 -3.13 -13.65
N ARG A 244 6.80 -1.98 -13.54
CA ARG A 244 7.37 -1.25 -14.66
C ARG A 244 8.89 -1.31 -14.55
N LYS A 245 9.56 -1.46 -15.69
CA LYS A 245 11.02 -1.38 -15.73
C LYS A 245 11.47 0.04 -15.38
N TYR A 246 12.34 0.17 -14.41
CA TYR A 246 12.97 1.43 -14.07
C TYR A 246 14.11 1.71 -15.06
N LEU A 247 13.97 2.75 -15.88
CA LEU A 247 15.09 3.24 -16.68
C LEU A 247 15.86 4.25 -15.80
N LYS A 248 17.05 3.87 -15.34
CA LYS A 248 18.00 4.86 -14.82
C LYS A 248 18.43 5.74 -16.00
N PHE A 249 18.09 7.01 -15.95
CA PHE A 249 18.70 8.04 -16.80
C PHE A 249 19.96 8.56 -16.10
#